data_74faea2791f39a0fbb2d7f80023f3bf4
#
_entry.id   74faea2791f39a0fbb2d7f80023f3bf4
#
_cell.length_a   1.000
_cell.length_b   1.000
_cell.length_c   1.000
_cell.angle_alpha   90.00
_cell.angle_beta   90.00
_cell.angle_gamma   90.00
#
_symmetry.space_group_name_H-M   'P 1'
#
loop_
_entity.id
_entity.type
_entity.pdbx_description
1 polymer ?
#
loop_
_entity_poly.entity_id
_entity_poly.type
_entity_poly.pdbx_seq_one_letter_code
_entity_poly.pdbx_strand_id
1 'polypeptide(L)'
;MNSYVNYKLLTNIDEYLKGILEQILASYKILTELNDNPNDLETIKKELAKIRGLLQVMHNKLSEKKYQSDHLVTLYKLSGYYIDTYDFRREIKILAEVYYKDSNRIKNLRVLIINSLNDKELIEKFQTILIGL
;
A
#
# COMPACT_ATOMS: atom_id res chain seq x y z
N MET A 1 2.42 -2.01 -37.07
CA MET A 1 2.47 -0.66 -36.51
C MET A 1 1.54 -0.51 -35.32
N ASN A 2 0.25 -0.84 -35.45
CA ASN A 2 -0.69 -0.72 -34.34
C ASN A 2 -0.34 -1.61 -33.16
N SER A 3 0.14 -2.83 -33.41
CA SER A 3 0.55 -3.74 -32.33
C SER A 3 1.76 -3.22 -31.54
N TYR A 4 2.67 -2.51 -32.20
CA TYR A 4 3.81 -1.90 -31.53
C TYR A 4 3.35 -0.76 -30.60
N VAL A 5 2.44 0.08 -31.06
CA VAL A 5 1.90 1.17 -30.26
C VAL A 5 1.15 0.63 -29.03
N ASN A 6 0.33 -0.40 -29.22
CA ASN A 6 -0.41 -1.03 -28.12
C ASN A 6 0.54 -1.67 -27.10
N TYR A 7 1.59 -2.34 -27.57
CA TYR A 7 2.60 -2.92 -26.71
C TYR A 7 3.29 -1.85 -25.85
N LYS A 8 3.65 -0.72 -26.45
CA LYS A 8 4.30 0.38 -25.75
C LYS A 8 3.39 0.98 -24.68
N LEU A 9 2.09 1.13 -24.95
CA LEU A 9 1.13 1.62 -23.97
C LEU A 9 0.98 0.66 -22.79
N LEU A 10 0.90 -0.65 -23.06
CA LEU A 10 0.85 -1.67 -22.00
C LEU A 10 2.12 -1.67 -21.16
N THR A 11 3.28 -1.55 -21.80
CA THR A 11 4.57 -1.46 -21.12
C THR A 11 4.62 -0.23 -20.21
N ASN A 12 4.09 0.91 -20.65
CA ASN A 12 4.07 2.13 -19.85
C ASN A 12 3.20 1.99 -18.60
N ILE A 13 2.02 1.38 -18.69
CA ILE A 13 1.17 1.18 -17.51
C ILE A 13 1.81 0.18 -16.56
N ASP A 14 2.39 -0.89 -17.05
CA ASP A 14 3.05 -1.90 -16.22
C ASP A 14 4.28 -1.31 -15.52
N GLU A 15 5.08 -0.51 -16.18
CA GLU A 15 6.22 0.18 -15.57
C GLU A 15 5.78 1.16 -14.49
N TYR A 16 4.70 1.89 -14.74
CA TYR A 16 4.12 2.82 -13.77
C TYR A 16 3.68 2.07 -12.51
N LEU A 17 2.95 0.97 -12.68
CA LEU A 17 2.48 0.14 -11.57
C LEU A 17 3.63 -0.53 -10.82
N LYS A 18 4.65 -0.97 -11.55
CA LYS A 18 5.84 -1.57 -10.95
C LYS A 18 6.48 -0.62 -9.94
N GLY A 19 6.65 0.65 -10.30
CA GLY A 19 7.20 1.66 -9.40
C GLY A 19 6.36 1.86 -8.16
N ILE A 20 5.04 1.89 -8.31
CA ILE A 20 4.12 2.03 -7.18
C ILE A 20 4.20 0.82 -6.25
N LEU A 21 4.14 -0.40 -6.81
CA LEU A 21 4.20 -1.63 -6.02
C LEU A 21 5.52 -1.76 -5.27
N GLU A 22 6.63 -1.43 -5.91
CA GLU A 22 7.95 -1.46 -5.25
C GLU A 22 7.98 -0.54 -4.04
N GLN A 23 7.41 0.66 -4.16
CA GLN A 23 7.37 1.62 -3.06
C GLN A 23 6.44 1.18 -1.92
N ILE A 24 5.28 0.61 -2.25
CA ILE A 24 4.37 0.07 -1.24
C ILE A 24 5.05 -1.06 -0.46
N LEU A 25 5.70 -1.98 -1.16
CA LEU A 25 6.38 -3.12 -0.52
C LEU A 25 7.57 -2.65 0.32
N ALA A 26 8.30 -1.62 -0.12
CA ALA A 26 9.39 -1.03 0.66
C ALA A 26 8.87 -0.41 1.96
N SER A 27 7.77 0.34 1.92
CA SER A 27 7.15 0.90 3.12
C SER A 27 6.62 -0.18 4.05
N TYR A 28 6.02 -1.23 3.51
CA TYR A 28 5.58 -2.39 4.29
C TYR A 28 6.77 -3.03 5.03
N LYS A 29 7.88 -3.23 4.34
CA LYS A 29 9.09 -3.80 4.94
C LYS A 29 9.58 -2.95 6.12
N ILE A 30 9.60 -1.62 5.96
CA ILE A 30 9.97 -0.71 7.03
C ILE A 30 9.07 -0.93 8.26
N LEU A 31 7.75 -1.03 8.06
CA LEU A 31 6.81 -1.26 9.16
C LEU A 31 7.06 -2.58 9.88
N THR A 32 7.44 -3.64 9.14
CA THR A 32 7.70 -4.95 9.74
C THR A 32 9.02 -5.01 10.51
N GLU A 33 9.97 -4.12 10.22
CA GLU A 33 11.30 -4.12 10.80
C GLU A 33 11.48 -3.13 11.96
N LEU A 34 10.43 -2.44 12.38
CA LEU A 34 10.50 -1.51 13.51
C LEU A 34 10.71 -2.24 14.84
N ASN A 35 11.37 -1.56 15.77
CA ASN A 35 11.82 -2.15 17.05
C ASN A 35 10.90 -1.84 18.23
N ASP A 36 9.71 -1.27 17.98
CA ASP A 36 8.71 -0.93 18.99
C ASP A 36 9.19 0.12 20.01
N ASN A 37 9.92 1.10 19.52
CA ASN A 37 10.33 2.28 20.27
C ASN A 37 9.27 3.38 20.17
N PRO A 38 9.18 4.30 21.16
CA PRO A 38 8.26 5.44 21.06
C PRO A 38 8.47 6.29 19.79
N ASN A 39 9.72 6.37 19.29
CA ASN A 39 10.06 7.10 18.06
C ASN A 39 9.46 6.46 16.81
N ASP A 40 9.06 5.20 16.88
CA ASP A 40 8.47 4.48 15.75
C ASP A 40 7.14 5.07 15.30
N LEU A 41 6.43 5.79 16.17
CA LEU A 41 5.14 6.37 15.81
C LEU A 41 5.24 7.31 14.59
N GLU A 42 6.28 8.14 14.54
CA GLU A 42 6.49 9.03 13.40
C GLU A 42 6.78 8.24 12.11
N THR A 43 7.54 7.16 12.21
CA THR A 43 7.82 6.29 11.07
C THR A 43 6.55 5.57 10.61
N ILE A 44 5.75 5.06 11.55
CA ILE A 44 4.47 4.40 11.25
C ILE A 44 3.55 5.37 10.51
N LYS A 45 3.42 6.59 11.03
CA LYS A 45 2.60 7.63 10.42
C LYS A 45 3.04 7.94 8.99
N LYS A 46 4.35 8.14 8.80
CA LYS A 46 4.93 8.47 7.49
C LYS A 46 4.74 7.33 6.48
N GLU A 47 5.07 6.11 6.87
CA GLU A 47 5.01 4.97 5.95
C GLU A 47 3.57 4.58 5.62
N LEU A 48 2.67 4.65 6.58
CA LEU A 48 1.25 4.38 6.31
C LEU A 48 0.65 5.42 5.38
N ALA A 49 0.95 6.71 5.59
CA ALA A 49 0.49 7.77 4.70
C ALA A 49 1.01 7.56 3.27
N LYS A 50 2.25 7.12 3.13
CA LYS A 50 2.85 6.80 1.83
C LYS A 50 2.15 5.64 1.15
N ILE A 51 1.92 4.55 1.87
CA ILE A 51 1.20 3.37 1.34
C ILE A 51 -0.20 3.78 0.90
N ARG A 52 -0.92 4.50 1.76
CA ARG A 52 -2.29 4.90 1.47
C ARG A 52 -2.37 5.83 0.25
N GLY A 53 -1.44 6.79 0.16
CA GLY A 53 -1.34 7.68 -1.00
C GLY A 53 -1.05 6.93 -2.29
N LEU A 54 -0.13 5.97 -2.25
CA LEU A 54 0.21 5.15 -3.41
C LEU A 54 -0.95 4.26 -3.85
N LEU A 55 -1.68 3.66 -2.88
CA LEU A 55 -2.89 2.88 -3.19
C LEU A 55 -3.95 3.75 -3.86
N GLN A 56 -4.13 4.99 -3.38
CA GLN A 56 -5.10 5.91 -3.96
C GLN A 56 -4.71 6.30 -5.39
N VAL A 57 -3.43 6.61 -5.62
CA VAL A 57 -2.93 6.95 -6.95
C VAL A 57 -3.13 5.78 -7.91
N MET A 58 -2.79 4.57 -7.48
CA MET A 58 -2.97 3.37 -8.30
C MET A 58 -4.45 3.12 -8.61
N HIS A 59 -5.31 3.21 -7.60
CA HIS A 59 -6.74 3.01 -7.78
C HIS A 59 -7.33 4.02 -8.76
N ASN A 60 -6.98 5.30 -8.62
CA ASN A 60 -7.45 6.35 -9.51
C ASN A 60 -6.97 6.12 -10.94
N LYS A 61 -5.72 5.74 -11.12
CA LYS A 61 -5.16 5.46 -12.45
C LYS A 61 -5.91 4.32 -13.12
N LEU A 62 -6.15 3.24 -12.38
CA LEU A 62 -6.83 2.06 -12.92
C LEU A 62 -8.33 2.29 -13.14
N SER A 63 -8.93 3.30 -12.52
CA SER A 63 -10.33 3.65 -12.74
C SER A 63 -10.57 4.47 -14.01
N GLU A 64 -9.51 5.06 -14.60
CA GLU A 64 -9.64 5.87 -15.81
C GLU A 64 -10.09 5.06 -17.03
N LYS A 65 -9.76 3.77 -17.06
CA LYS A 65 -10.09 2.86 -18.16
C LYS A 65 -10.59 1.55 -17.61
N LYS A 66 -11.40 0.86 -18.42
CA LYS A 66 -11.87 -0.47 -18.05
C LYS A 66 -10.84 -1.50 -18.51
N TYR A 67 -9.99 -1.93 -17.58
CA TYR A 67 -8.99 -2.96 -17.86
C TYR A 67 -9.59 -4.35 -17.71
N GLN A 68 -9.13 -5.29 -18.56
CA GLN A 68 -9.57 -6.67 -18.55
C GLN A 68 -8.49 -7.65 -18.09
N SER A 69 -7.23 -7.21 -18.03
CA SER A 69 -6.13 -8.06 -17.56
C SER A 69 -6.32 -8.40 -16.08
N ASP A 70 -6.12 -9.67 -15.73
CA ASP A 70 -6.35 -10.16 -14.37
C ASP A 70 -5.57 -9.37 -13.33
N HIS A 71 -4.30 -9.08 -13.58
CA HIS A 71 -3.47 -8.35 -12.62
C HIS A 71 -3.96 -6.90 -12.42
N LEU A 72 -4.43 -6.23 -13.46
CA LEU A 72 -4.94 -4.86 -13.35
C LEU A 72 -6.27 -4.81 -12.61
N VAL A 73 -7.15 -5.76 -12.88
CA VAL A 73 -8.42 -5.89 -12.15
C VAL A 73 -8.16 -6.17 -10.68
N THR A 74 -7.22 -7.07 -10.38
CA THR A 74 -6.85 -7.40 -9.00
C THR A 74 -6.31 -6.18 -8.26
N LEU A 75 -5.40 -5.42 -8.86
CA LEU A 75 -4.84 -4.21 -8.25
C LEU A 75 -5.93 -3.16 -8.00
N TYR A 76 -6.84 -2.99 -8.95
CA TYR A 76 -7.96 -2.06 -8.81
C TYR A 76 -8.84 -2.44 -7.62
N LYS A 77 -9.24 -3.69 -7.55
CA LYS A 77 -10.13 -4.18 -6.47
C LYS A 77 -9.46 -4.12 -5.10
N LEU A 78 -8.21 -4.56 -5.00
CA LEU A 78 -7.49 -4.59 -3.73
C LEU A 78 -7.21 -3.18 -3.19
N SER A 79 -6.79 -2.26 -4.06
CA SER A 79 -6.54 -0.88 -3.64
C SER A 79 -7.81 -0.21 -3.14
N GLY A 80 -8.92 -0.36 -3.88
CA GLY A 80 -10.21 0.17 -3.48
C GLY A 80 -10.71 -0.43 -2.18
N TYR A 81 -10.59 -1.74 -2.03
CA TYR A 81 -10.98 -2.44 -0.81
C TYR A 81 -10.22 -1.91 0.40
N TYR A 82 -8.90 -1.77 0.30
CA TYR A 82 -8.09 -1.28 1.42
C TYR A 82 -8.46 0.14 1.80
N ILE A 83 -8.56 1.03 0.82
CA ILE A 83 -8.90 2.44 1.06
C ILE A 83 -10.27 2.57 1.75
N ASP A 84 -11.24 1.77 1.33
CA ASP A 84 -12.60 1.84 1.87
C ASP A 84 -12.74 1.17 3.23
N THR A 85 -11.87 0.20 3.54
CA THR A 85 -12.00 -0.63 4.75
C THR A 85 -11.17 -0.11 5.91
N TYR A 86 -9.97 0.43 5.65
CA TYR A 86 -8.99 0.75 6.70
C TYR A 86 -8.64 2.23 6.72
N ASP A 87 -8.65 2.79 7.92
CA ASP A 87 -8.21 4.16 8.17
C ASP A 87 -7.73 4.25 9.62
N PHE A 88 -6.44 4.45 9.81
CA PHE A 88 -5.80 4.50 11.14
C PHE A 88 -5.43 5.92 11.57
N ARG A 89 -5.87 6.95 10.85
CA ARG A 89 -5.47 8.34 11.14
C ARG A 89 -5.91 8.78 12.53
N ARG A 90 -7.10 8.37 12.97
CA ARG A 90 -7.60 8.70 14.30
C ARG A 90 -6.76 8.06 15.39
N GLU A 91 -6.44 6.77 15.25
CA GLU A 91 -5.64 6.02 16.21
C GLU A 91 -4.23 6.62 16.31
N ILE A 92 -3.63 6.98 15.19
CA ILE A 92 -2.32 7.64 15.16
C ILE A 92 -2.37 8.99 15.89
N LYS A 93 -3.40 9.78 15.63
CA LYS A 93 -3.57 11.08 16.29
C LYS A 93 -3.68 10.94 17.79
N ILE A 94 -4.49 9.99 18.27
CA ILE A 94 -4.67 9.75 19.71
C ILE A 94 -3.34 9.34 20.35
N LEU A 95 -2.59 8.44 19.71
CA LEU A 95 -1.29 8.02 20.22
C LEU A 95 -0.32 9.19 20.28
N ALA A 96 -0.28 10.03 19.25
CA ALA A 96 0.62 11.17 19.19
C ALA A 96 0.31 12.21 20.28
N GLU A 97 -0.96 12.41 20.61
CA GLU A 97 -1.39 13.43 21.57
C GLU A 97 -1.36 12.96 23.03
N VAL A 98 -1.74 11.70 23.28
CA VAL A 98 -1.97 11.20 24.63
C VAL A 98 -0.97 10.13 25.05
N TYR A 99 -0.59 9.25 24.14
CA TYR A 99 0.18 8.05 24.46
C TYR A 99 1.52 7.98 23.71
N TYR A 100 2.12 9.12 23.40
CA TYR A 100 3.30 9.20 22.54
C TYR A 100 4.53 8.44 23.05
N LYS A 101 4.55 8.10 24.36
CA LYS A 101 5.64 7.31 24.96
C LYS A 101 5.25 5.86 25.26
N ASP A 102 4.05 5.46 24.93
CA ASP A 102 3.54 4.13 25.25
C ASP A 102 3.93 3.12 24.16
N SER A 103 5.05 2.45 24.36
CA SER A 103 5.58 1.47 23.40
C SER A 103 4.61 0.33 23.08
N ASN A 104 3.86 -0.13 24.08
CA ASN A 104 2.91 -1.23 23.89
C ASN A 104 1.75 -0.80 22.97
N ARG A 105 1.22 0.40 23.16
CA ARG A 105 0.14 0.91 22.30
C ARG A 105 0.64 1.16 20.87
N ILE A 106 1.86 1.66 20.74
CA ILE A 106 2.48 1.89 19.43
C ILE A 106 2.69 0.55 18.72
N LYS A 107 3.21 -0.44 19.43
CA LYS A 107 3.38 -1.81 18.90
C LYS A 107 2.04 -2.39 18.44
N ASN A 108 1.00 -2.25 19.26
CA ASN A 108 -0.32 -2.80 18.94
C ASN A 108 -0.87 -2.15 17.67
N LEU A 109 -0.70 -0.83 17.51
CA LEU A 109 -1.10 -0.14 16.29
C LEU A 109 -0.32 -0.65 15.08
N ARG A 110 1.00 -0.81 15.21
CA ARG A 110 1.83 -1.35 14.14
C ARG A 110 1.35 -2.72 13.69
N VAL A 111 1.07 -3.60 14.64
CA VAL A 111 0.56 -4.95 14.35
C VAL A 111 -0.79 -4.88 13.63
N LEU A 112 -1.70 -4.00 14.07
CA LEU A 112 -2.99 -3.83 13.40
C LEU A 112 -2.82 -3.35 11.96
N ILE A 113 -1.90 -2.43 11.72
CA ILE A 113 -1.62 -1.93 10.37
C ILE A 113 -1.05 -3.05 9.49
N ILE A 114 -0.08 -3.80 10.01
CA ILE A 114 0.50 -4.93 9.28
C ILE A 114 -0.59 -5.96 8.93
N ASN A 115 -1.44 -6.29 9.88
CA ASN A 115 -2.55 -7.23 9.65
C ASN A 115 -3.53 -6.70 8.59
N SER A 116 -3.81 -5.39 8.61
CA SER A 116 -4.68 -4.79 7.59
C SER A 116 -4.09 -4.94 6.19
N LEU A 117 -2.78 -4.76 6.06
CA LEU A 117 -2.07 -4.89 4.78
C LEU A 117 -2.00 -6.33 4.28
N ASN A 118 -2.18 -7.29 5.18
CA ASN A 118 -2.23 -8.72 4.81
C ASN A 118 -3.66 -9.24 4.62
N ASP A 119 -4.66 -8.40 4.89
CA ASP A 119 -6.05 -8.76 4.63
C ASP A 119 -6.26 -8.99 3.12
N LYS A 120 -7.06 -9.99 2.76
CA LYS A 120 -7.27 -10.41 1.37
C LYS A 120 -5.95 -10.77 0.66
N GLU A 121 -4.91 -11.10 1.43
CA GLU A 121 -3.60 -11.46 0.89
C GLU A 121 -2.99 -10.33 0.03
N LEU A 122 -3.28 -9.07 0.38
CA LEU A 122 -2.92 -7.91 -0.43
C LEU A 122 -1.42 -7.85 -0.72
N ILE A 123 -0.58 -7.91 0.33
CA ILE A 123 0.87 -7.82 0.15
C ILE A 123 1.39 -8.99 -0.69
N GLU A 124 0.94 -10.20 -0.41
CA GLU A 124 1.35 -11.40 -1.16
C GLU A 124 0.96 -11.27 -2.64
N LYS A 125 -0.26 -10.82 -2.92
CA LYS A 125 -0.71 -10.61 -4.30
C LYS A 125 0.09 -9.52 -5.01
N PHE A 126 0.44 -8.44 -4.30
CA PHE A 126 1.28 -7.38 -4.86
C PHE A 126 2.66 -7.91 -5.21
N GLN A 127 3.26 -8.73 -4.34
CA GLN A 127 4.56 -9.36 -4.62
C GLN A 127 4.49 -10.26 -5.85
N THR A 128 3.47 -11.09 -5.95
CA THR A 128 3.28 -12.00 -7.07
C THR A 128 3.11 -11.24 -8.38
N ILE A 129 2.29 -10.19 -8.38
CA ILE A 129 2.07 -9.35 -9.56
C ILE A 129 3.37 -8.65 -9.96
N LEU A 130 4.10 -8.10 -8.99
CA LEU A 130 5.35 -7.39 -9.26
C LEU A 130 6.38 -8.28 -9.95
N ILE A 131 6.51 -9.53 -9.50
CA ILE A 131 7.43 -10.49 -10.10
C ILE A 131 7.06 -10.73 -11.57
N GLY A 132 5.78 -10.74 -11.92
CA GLY A 132 5.30 -10.97 -13.28
C GLY A 132 5.35 -9.74 -14.19
N LEU A 133 5.61 -8.57 -13.66
CA LEU A 133 5.75 -7.36 -14.47
C LEU A 133 7.21 -7.26 -15.02
#